data_11f9e21edca7f0b03ca0a196ded492cd
#
_entry.id   11f9e21edca7f0b03ca0a196ded492cd
#
_cell.length_a   1.000
_cell.length_b   1.000
_cell.length_c   1.000
_cell.angle_alpha   90.00
_cell.angle_beta   90.00
_cell.angle_gamma   90.00
#
_symmetry.space_group_name_H-M   'P 1'
#
loop_
_entity.id
_entity.type
_entity.pdbx_description
1 polymer ?
#
loop_
_entity_poly.entity_id
_entity_poly.type
_entity_poly.pdbx_seq_one_letter_code
_entity_poly.pdbx_strand_id
1 'polypeptide(L)'
;MIEMKQTNIPQQTHFIGVLLPEDITLTLEDCRRYMNEVYGCKSGHGTPIHVTLVPPFRLQEEYSTADLISAIEKEVLPKGLGFTAHIDNFDAFGDRTLFANVVAGDAWTKLRDKTVQAILNACPGCTKKEKKPFQPHATVANRDIPVDIMTKALQVMNELDLAEDFPVDNITIFERKGNRWEAGVTLEIPVYCL
;
A
#
# COMPACT_ATOMS: atom_id res chain seq x y z
N MET A 1 -35.83 11.69 -21.50
CA MET A 1 -34.42 11.93 -21.14
C MET A 1 -34.28 11.54 -19.66
N ILE A 2 -33.61 10.41 -19.39
CA ILE A 2 -33.35 9.98 -18.02
C ILE A 2 -32.00 10.61 -17.65
N GLU A 3 -32.04 11.63 -16.78
CA GLU A 3 -30.83 12.16 -16.16
C GLU A 3 -30.18 11.06 -15.34
N MET A 4 -29.07 10.54 -15.81
CA MET A 4 -28.20 9.72 -14.98
C MET A 4 -27.62 10.62 -13.89
N LYS A 5 -28.14 10.49 -12.66
CA LYS A 5 -27.50 11.06 -11.46
C LYS A 5 -26.10 10.48 -11.38
N GLN A 6 -25.09 11.28 -11.74
CA GLN A 6 -23.72 11.01 -11.35
C GLN A 6 -23.70 10.93 -9.82
N THR A 7 -23.61 9.75 -9.29
CA THR A 7 -23.32 9.55 -7.86
C THR A 7 -21.90 10.07 -7.64
N ASN A 8 -21.80 11.28 -7.09
CA ASN A 8 -20.54 11.90 -6.72
C ASN A 8 -19.98 11.12 -5.52
N ILE A 9 -19.25 10.00 -5.82
CA ILE A 9 -18.55 9.26 -4.78
C ILE A 9 -17.46 10.18 -4.25
N PRO A 10 -17.48 10.52 -2.95
CA PRO A 10 -16.49 11.44 -2.40
C PRO A 10 -15.08 10.94 -2.67
N GLN A 11 -14.24 11.81 -3.21
CA GLN A 11 -12.88 11.46 -3.57
C GLN A 11 -12.08 11.05 -2.32
N GLN A 12 -11.41 9.90 -2.37
CA GLN A 12 -10.48 9.46 -1.33
C GLN A 12 -9.28 10.40 -1.31
N THR A 13 -8.84 10.77 -0.09
CA THR A 13 -7.81 11.79 0.13
C THR A 13 -6.54 11.25 0.76
N HIS A 14 -6.64 10.16 1.52
CA HIS A 14 -5.53 9.58 2.27
C HIS A 14 -5.51 8.05 2.16
N PHE A 15 -4.35 7.47 2.31
CA PHE A 15 -4.15 6.08 2.69
C PHE A 15 -2.87 5.97 3.55
N ILE A 16 -2.66 4.84 4.22
CA ILE A 16 -1.49 4.63 5.06
C ILE A 16 -0.79 3.36 4.63
N GLY A 17 0.52 3.41 4.53
CA GLY A 17 1.35 2.28 4.11
C GLY A 17 2.75 2.33 4.68
N VAL A 18 3.54 1.35 4.28
CA VAL A 18 4.98 1.22 4.55
C VAL A 18 5.72 1.44 3.24
N LEU A 19 6.70 2.35 3.23
CA LEU A 19 7.63 2.49 2.12
C LEU A 19 8.67 1.37 2.18
N LEU A 20 9.07 0.87 1.02
CA LEU A 20 10.13 -0.13 0.91
C LEU A 20 11.50 0.56 0.78
N PRO A 21 12.60 -0.14 1.10
CA PRO A 21 13.96 0.33 0.84
C PRO A 21 14.18 0.73 -0.63
N GLU A 22 15.17 1.59 -0.85
CA GLU A 22 15.42 2.19 -2.17
C GLU A 22 15.76 1.16 -3.24
N ASP A 23 16.59 0.17 -2.93
CA ASP A 23 16.99 -0.91 -3.83
C ASP A 23 15.79 -1.74 -4.31
N ILE A 24 14.94 -2.19 -3.39
CA ILE A 24 13.70 -2.90 -3.71
C ILE A 24 12.75 -1.99 -4.49
N THR A 25 12.62 -0.73 -4.07
CA THR A 25 11.78 0.25 -4.76
C THR A 25 12.21 0.43 -6.21
N LEU A 26 13.50 0.57 -6.50
CA LEU A 26 14.04 0.70 -7.86
C LEU A 26 13.73 -0.54 -8.70
N THR A 27 13.93 -1.74 -8.16
CA THR A 27 13.59 -3.01 -8.83
C THR A 27 12.11 -3.05 -9.21
N LEU A 28 11.21 -2.68 -8.29
CA LEU A 28 9.76 -2.71 -8.56
C LEU A 28 9.30 -1.57 -9.49
N GLU A 29 10.00 -0.43 -9.50
CA GLU A 29 9.75 0.62 -10.49
C GLU A 29 10.18 0.18 -11.90
N ASP A 30 11.26 -0.59 -12.04
CA ASP A 30 11.67 -1.21 -13.30
C ASP A 30 10.61 -2.21 -13.79
N CYS A 31 10.05 -3.01 -12.89
CA CYS A 31 8.91 -3.87 -13.20
C CYS A 31 7.68 -3.09 -13.67
N ARG A 32 7.35 -1.97 -13.03
CA ARG A 32 6.28 -1.06 -13.49
C ARG A 32 6.54 -0.50 -14.87
N ARG A 33 7.78 -0.07 -15.11
CA ARG A 33 8.19 0.44 -16.42
C ARG A 33 8.04 -0.63 -17.49
N TYR A 34 8.49 -1.86 -17.23
CA TYR A 34 8.29 -2.99 -18.14
C TYR A 34 6.81 -3.23 -18.45
N MET A 35 5.95 -3.26 -17.42
CA MET A 35 4.50 -3.44 -17.62
C MET A 35 3.87 -2.30 -18.46
N ASN A 36 4.40 -1.07 -18.32
CA ASN A 36 3.95 0.05 -19.14
C ASN A 36 4.44 -0.05 -20.58
N GLU A 37 5.73 -0.30 -20.81
CA GLU A 37 6.34 -0.30 -22.14
C GLU A 37 5.87 -1.48 -22.99
N VAL A 38 5.70 -2.65 -22.37
CA VAL A 38 5.34 -3.89 -23.09
C VAL A 38 3.83 -4.08 -23.21
N TYR A 39 3.08 -3.73 -22.17
CA TYR A 39 1.64 -4.02 -22.09
C TYR A 39 0.76 -2.78 -21.97
N GLY A 40 1.33 -1.58 -21.90
CA GLY A 40 0.58 -0.31 -21.84
C GLY A 40 -0.05 -0.02 -20.48
N CYS A 41 0.32 -0.76 -19.41
CA CYS A 41 -0.21 -0.55 -18.07
C CYS A 41 0.26 0.79 -17.50
N LYS A 42 -0.67 1.68 -17.12
CA LYS A 42 -0.39 3.02 -16.60
C LYS A 42 -0.82 3.22 -15.17
N SER A 43 -1.64 2.30 -14.66
CA SER A 43 -2.18 2.37 -13.30
C SER A 43 -1.05 2.19 -12.26
N GLY A 44 -1.03 3.06 -11.27
CA GLY A 44 0.00 3.05 -10.21
C GLY A 44 1.24 3.91 -10.53
N HIS A 45 1.43 4.37 -11.77
CA HIS A 45 2.51 5.30 -12.10
C HIS A 45 2.38 6.60 -11.31
N GLY A 46 3.49 7.02 -10.68
CA GLY A 46 3.53 8.22 -9.86
C GLY A 46 2.99 8.04 -8.43
N THR A 47 2.61 6.82 -8.03
CA THR A 47 2.42 6.45 -6.62
C THR A 47 3.69 5.75 -6.15
N PRO A 48 4.36 6.19 -5.07
CA PRO A 48 5.53 5.50 -4.53
C PRO A 48 5.25 4.02 -4.26
N ILE A 49 6.26 3.16 -4.42
CA ILE A 49 6.16 1.73 -4.06
C ILE A 49 5.92 1.61 -2.56
N HIS A 50 4.92 0.84 -2.16
CA HIS A 50 4.51 0.71 -0.76
C HIS A 50 3.73 -0.58 -0.50
N VAL A 51 3.67 -0.98 0.76
CA VAL A 51 2.70 -1.96 1.27
C VAL A 51 1.57 -1.21 1.98
N THR A 52 0.33 -1.38 1.55
CA THR A 52 -0.83 -0.69 2.13
C THR A 52 -1.22 -1.30 3.48
N LEU A 53 -1.27 -0.51 4.53
CA LEU A 53 -1.81 -0.88 5.85
C LEU A 53 -3.29 -0.48 6.01
N VAL A 54 -3.63 0.75 5.64
CA VAL A 54 -5.00 1.28 5.64
C VAL A 54 -5.36 1.67 4.22
N PRO A 55 -6.36 1.00 3.61
CA PRO A 55 -6.80 1.31 2.24
C PRO A 55 -7.22 2.78 2.08
N PRO A 56 -7.23 3.32 0.85
CA PRO A 56 -7.64 4.68 0.60
C PRO A 56 -8.98 5.04 1.24
N PHE A 57 -9.00 6.17 1.95
CA PHE A 57 -10.18 6.72 2.63
C PHE A 57 -10.29 8.23 2.38
N ARG A 58 -11.47 8.79 2.67
CA ARG A 58 -11.67 10.23 2.72
C ARG A 58 -11.48 10.70 4.17
N LEU A 59 -10.51 11.57 4.39
CA LEU A 59 -10.41 12.31 5.64
C LEU A 59 -11.55 13.35 5.67
N GLN A 60 -12.36 13.32 6.70
CA GLN A 60 -13.49 14.23 6.87
C GLN A 60 -12.97 15.62 7.27
N GLU A 61 -13.72 16.67 6.95
CA GLU A 61 -13.27 18.06 7.07
C GLU A 61 -12.99 18.53 8.51
N GLU A 62 -13.59 17.85 9.49
CA GLU A 62 -13.35 18.08 10.92
C GLU A 62 -12.02 17.52 11.42
N TYR A 63 -11.32 16.70 10.63
CA TYR A 63 -10.04 16.09 10.96
C TYR A 63 -8.94 16.54 10.00
N SER A 64 -7.70 16.49 10.48
CA SER A 64 -6.51 16.87 9.74
C SER A 64 -5.49 15.74 9.67
N THR A 65 -4.51 15.82 8.77
CA THR A 65 -3.36 14.91 8.75
C THR A 65 -2.62 14.90 10.10
N ALA A 66 -2.60 16.03 10.83
CA ALA A 66 -1.98 16.11 12.15
C ALA A 66 -2.67 15.22 13.20
N ASP A 67 -3.98 15.02 13.09
CA ASP A 67 -4.71 14.10 13.98
C ASP A 67 -4.33 12.65 13.71
N LEU A 68 -4.13 12.28 12.44
CA LEU A 68 -3.66 10.96 12.04
C LEU A 68 -2.23 10.71 12.54
N ILE A 69 -1.33 11.69 12.38
CA ILE A 69 0.05 11.64 12.90
C ILE A 69 0.04 11.42 14.40
N SER A 70 -0.66 12.26 15.14
CA SER A 70 -0.75 12.17 16.61
C SER A 70 -1.28 10.83 17.09
N ALA A 71 -2.25 10.25 16.38
CA ALA A 71 -2.78 8.94 16.71
C ALA A 71 -1.74 7.83 16.53
N ILE A 72 -1.00 7.85 15.41
CA ILE A 72 0.06 6.86 15.14
C ILE A 72 1.19 7.00 16.15
N GLU A 73 1.65 8.22 16.43
CA GLU A 73 2.69 8.51 17.41
C GLU A 73 2.31 8.02 18.82
N LYS A 74 1.06 8.19 19.20
CA LYS A 74 0.58 7.83 20.53
C LYS A 74 0.27 6.33 20.70
N GLU A 75 -0.34 5.73 19.68
CA GLU A 75 -0.93 4.39 19.80
C GLU A 75 -0.11 3.28 19.13
N VAL A 76 0.72 3.61 18.12
CA VAL A 76 1.46 2.63 17.32
C VAL A 76 2.94 2.66 17.63
N LEU A 77 3.61 3.81 17.52
CA LEU A 77 5.06 3.91 17.68
C LEU A 77 5.57 3.39 19.04
N PRO A 78 4.93 3.67 20.20
CA PRO A 78 5.41 3.19 21.49
C PRO A 78 5.34 1.67 21.66
N LYS A 79 4.69 0.97 20.72
CA LYS A 79 4.59 -0.50 20.76
C LYS A 79 5.80 -1.19 20.14
N GLY A 80 6.69 -0.45 19.47
CA GLY A 80 7.87 -1.01 18.82
C GLY A 80 7.52 -2.15 17.87
N LEU A 81 6.63 -1.88 16.92
CA LEU A 81 6.08 -2.88 16.00
C LEU A 81 6.91 -3.04 14.73
N GLY A 82 8.14 -2.53 14.69
CA GLY A 82 9.08 -2.75 13.61
C GLY A 82 9.58 -4.19 13.56
N PHE A 83 9.83 -4.73 12.38
CA PHE A 83 10.29 -6.10 12.17
C PHE A 83 10.97 -6.25 10.80
N THR A 84 11.61 -7.39 10.56
CA THR A 84 12.09 -7.76 9.21
C THR A 84 11.01 -8.54 8.48
N ALA A 85 10.68 -8.08 7.28
CA ALA A 85 9.76 -8.74 6.35
C ALA A 85 10.54 -9.38 5.20
N HIS A 86 9.88 -10.26 4.44
CA HIS A 86 10.45 -10.95 3.29
C HIS A 86 9.57 -10.75 2.06
N ILE A 87 10.18 -10.46 0.90
CA ILE A 87 9.54 -10.57 -0.41
C ILE A 87 9.89 -11.95 -0.98
N ASP A 88 8.89 -12.63 -1.53
CA ASP A 88 9.04 -13.91 -2.20
C ASP A 88 8.37 -13.84 -3.58
N ASN A 89 9.15 -13.36 -4.55
CA ASN A 89 8.73 -13.26 -5.95
C ASN A 89 7.45 -12.43 -6.18
N PHE A 90 6.74 -12.74 -7.24
CA PHE A 90 5.53 -12.01 -7.65
C PHE A 90 4.32 -12.94 -7.66
N ASP A 91 3.16 -12.38 -7.38
CA ASP A 91 1.88 -13.05 -7.41
C ASP A 91 0.79 -12.10 -7.95
N ALA A 92 -0.44 -12.59 -8.09
CA ALA A 92 -1.54 -11.81 -8.63
C ALA A 92 -2.86 -12.03 -7.89
N PHE A 93 -3.66 -10.96 -7.81
CA PHE A 93 -5.07 -11.09 -7.44
C PHE A 93 -5.92 -11.21 -8.70
N GLY A 94 -6.16 -12.47 -9.13
CA GLY A 94 -6.82 -12.76 -10.39
C GLY A 94 -6.11 -12.12 -11.59
N ASP A 95 -6.86 -11.68 -12.58
CA ASP A 95 -6.31 -11.01 -13.77
C ASP A 95 -6.19 -9.49 -13.60
N ARG A 96 -6.27 -8.99 -12.36
CA ARG A 96 -6.44 -7.57 -12.11
C ARG A 96 -5.23 -6.88 -11.53
N THR A 97 -4.51 -7.52 -10.63
CA THR A 97 -3.42 -6.89 -9.87
C THR A 97 -2.20 -7.80 -9.87
N LEU A 98 -1.09 -7.32 -10.40
CA LEU A 98 0.23 -7.92 -10.31
C LEU A 98 1.02 -7.21 -9.22
N PHE A 99 1.66 -7.95 -8.32
CA PHE A 99 2.36 -7.39 -7.18
C PHE A 99 3.57 -8.24 -6.76
N ALA A 100 4.55 -7.61 -6.10
CA ALA A 100 5.57 -8.32 -5.36
C ALA A 100 4.93 -8.92 -4.10
N ASN A 101 5.06 -10.24 -3.94
CA ASN A 101 4.46 -11.00 -2.86
C ASN A 101 5.27 -10.79 -1.58
N VAL A 102 4.68 -10.12 -0.60
CA VAL A 102 5.27 -9.98 0.73
C VAL A 102 4.73 -11.10 1.62
N VAL A 103 5.63 -11.84 2.25
CA VAL A 103 5.24 -12.98 3.09
C VAL A 103 4.40 -12.50 4.26
N ALA A 104 3.16 -13.01 4.32
CA ALA A 104 2.23 -12.66 5.38
C ALA A 104 2.64 -13.27 6.73
N GLY A 105 2.28 -12.60 7.83
CA GLY A 105 2.57 -13.08 9.18
C GLY A 105 1.89 -12.23 10.25
N ASP A 106 2.05 -12.69 11.50
CA ASP A 106 1.43 -12.05 12.66
C ASP A 106 1.94 -10.63 12.89
N ALA A 107 3.22 -10.34 12.58
CA ALA A 107 3.80 -9.02 12.70
C ALA A 107 3.09 -8.00 11.79
N TRP A 108 2.88 -8.36 10.53
CA TRP A 108 2.12 -7.56 9.57
C TRP A 108 0.67 -7.32 10.02
N THR A 109 -0.01 -8.40 10.45
CA THR A 109 -1.39 -8.32 10.94
C THR A 109 -1.48 -7.40 12.15
N LYS A 110 -0.54 -7.52 13.10
CA LYS A 110 -0.48 -6.71 14.31
C LYS A 110 -0.22 -5.23 13.98
N LEU A 111 0.72 -4.93 13.08
CA LEU A 111 1.01 -3.57 12.65
C LEU A 111 -0.22 -2.94 11.97
N ARG A 112 -0.81 -3.63 10.99
CA ARG A 112 -2.04 -3.17 10.32
C ARG A 112 -3.17 -2.90 11.31
N ASP A 113 -3.49 -3.86 12.18
CA ASP A 113 -4.64 -3.76 13.07
C ASP A 113 -4.46 -2.63 14.09
N LYS A 114 -3.24 -2.40 14.56
CA LYS A 114 -2.95 -1.26 15.44
C LYS A 114 -3.06 0.06 14.71
N THR A 115 -2.55 0.14 13.49
CA THR A 115 -2.67 1.35 12.67
C THR A 115 -4.14 1.65 12.34
N VAL A 116 -4.91 0.66 11.89
CA VAL A 116 -6.35 0.81 11.64
C VAL A 116 -7.09 1.29 12.90
N GLN A 117 -6.77 0.71 14.07
CA GLN A 117 -7.42 1.10 15.32
C GLN A 117 -7.08 2.54 15.71
N ALA A 118 -5.81 2.96 15.57
CA ALA A 118 -5.39 4.33 15.84
C ALA A 118 -6.17 5.34 14.95
N ILE A 119 -6.29 5.03 13.66
CA ILE A 119 -7.04 5.88 12.72
C ILE A 119 -8.54 5.91 13.05
N LEU A 120 -9.14 4.79 13.43
CA LEU A 120 -10.55 4.75 13.85
C LEU A 120 -10.82 5.56 15.12
N ASN A 121 -9.85 5.60 16.04
CA ASN A 121 -9.95 6.39 17.27
C ASN A 121 -9.82 7.90 16.97
N ALA A 122 -8.92 8.29 16.08
CA ALA A 122 -8.69 9.68 15.71
C ALA A 122 -9.76 10.24 14.77
N CYS A 123 -10.22 9.43 13.83
CA CYS A 123 -11.17 9.82 12.79
C CYS A 123 -12.26 8.75 12.65
N PRO A 124 -13.26 8.73 13.57
CA PRO A 124 -14.36 7.77 13.51
C PRO A 124 -15.10 7.82 12.17
N GLY A 125 -15.21 6.68 11.50
CA GLY A 125 -15.89 6.56 10.21
C GLY A 125 -15.01 6.81 8.97
N CYS A 126 -13.76 7.27 9.10
CA CYS A 126 -12.84 7.44 7.97
C CYS A 126 -12.46 6.09 7.33
N THR A 127 -12.28 5.06 8.14
CA THR A 127 -11.97 3.71 7.68
C THR A 127 -12.80 2.67 8.44
N LYS A 128 -12.58 1.40 8.17
CA LYS A 128 -13.23 0.28 8.85
C LYS A 128 -12.25 -0.86 9.06
N LYS A 129 -12.52 -1.70 10.06
CA LYS A 129 -11.77 -2.97 10.22
C LYS A 129 -12.09 -3.91 9.08
N GLU A 130 -11.05 -4.38 8.41
CA GLU A 130 -11.19 -5.44 7.41
C GLU A 130 -11.36 -6.80 8.10
N LYS A 131 -12.31 -7.59 7.57
CA LYS A 131 -12.60 -8.95 8.09
C LYS A 131 -11.72 -10.03 7.43
N LYS A 132 -11.13 -9.71 6.27
CA LYS A 132 -10.31 -10.66 5.52
C LYS A 132 -8.91 -10.76 6.12
N PRO A 133 -8.24 -11.91 6.02
CA PRO A 133 -6.82 -12.03 6.33
C PRO A 133 -6.01 -10.97 5.59
N PHE A 134 -4.98 -10.49 6.24
CA PHE A 134 -4.10 -9.49 5.63
C PHE A 134 -3.09 -10.19 4.72
N GLN A 135 -3.10 -9.78 3.45
CA GLN A 135 -2.11 -10.17 2.46
C GLN A 135 -1.28 -8.93 2.13
N PRO A 136 -0.10 -8.74 2.75
CA PRO A 136 0.78 -7.63 2.41
C PRO A 136 1.30 -7.83 0.99
N HIS A 137 1.41 -6.73 0.22
CA HIS A 137 1.87 -6.78 -1.16
C HIS A 137 2.30 -5.39 -1.63
N ALA A 138 3.25 -5.34 -2.57
CA ALA A 138 3.66 -4.11 -3.24
C ALA A 138 3.23 -4.15 -4.70
N THR A 139 2.29 -3.30 -5.09
CA THR A 139 1.64 -3.34 -6.40
C THR A 139 2.57 -2.86 -7.52
N VAL A 140 2.69 -3.66 -8.56
CA VAL A 140 3.40 -3.35 -9.82
C VAL A 140 2.43 -2.84 -10.88
N ALA A 141 1.34 -3.56 -11.16
CA ALA A 141 0.31 -3.14 -12.11
C ALA A 141 -1.08 -3.47 -11.58
N ASN A 142 -2.09 -2.62 -11.87
CA ASN A 142 -3.42 -2.80 -11.32
C ASN A 142 -4.49 -2.25 -12.26
N ARG A 143 -5.52 -3.06 -12.54
CA ARG A 143 -6.77 -2.74 -13.25
C ARG A 143 -6.69 -2.57 -14.77
N ASP A 144 -5.56 -2.20 -15.32
CA ASP A 144 -5.36 -1.96 -16.76
C ASP A 144 -4.44 -2.99 -17.42
N ILE A 145 -4.28 -4.15 -16.77
CA ILE A 145 -3.58 -5.29 -17.35
C ILE A 145 -4.47 -5.89 -18.46
N PRO A 146 -3.97 -6.01 -19.71
CA PRO A 146 -4.77 -6.59 -20.80
C PRO A 146 -5.18 -8.03 -20.49
N VAL A 147 -6.32 -8.43 -21.05
CA VAL A 147 -6.85 -9.80 -20.94
C VAL A 147 -5.78 -10.80 -21.41
N ASP A 148 -5.68 -11.94 -20.72
CA ASP A 148 -4.76 -13.06 -21.02
C ASP A 148 -3.25 -12.75 -20.86
N ILE A 149 -2.88 -11.57 -20.35
CA ILE A 149 -1.46 -11.20 -20.15
C ILE A 149 -0.93 -11.62 -18.78
N MET A 150 -1.78 -11.76 -17.77
CA MET A 150 -1.34 -11.98 -16.37
C MET A 150 -0.38 -13.18 -16.22
N THR A 151 -0.70 -14.33 -16.79
CA THR A 151 0.14 -15.53 -16.71
C THR A 151 1.53 -15.28 -17.29
N LYS A 152 1.61 -14.61 -18.45
CA LYS A 152 2.88 -14.28 -19.10
C LYS A 152 3.66 -13.23 -18.31
N ALA A 153 2.97 -12.22 -17.78
CA ALA A 153 3.60 -11.19 -16.96
C ALA A 153 4.20 -11.81 -15.68
N LEU A 154 3.46 -12.66 -14.98
CA LEU A 154 3.95 -13.39 -13.81
C LEU A 154 5.17 -14.25 -14.14
N GLN A 155 5.18 -14.98 -15.26
CA GLN A 155 6.32 -15.76 -15.67
C GLN A 155 7.56 -14.90 -15.82
N VAL A 156 7.47 -13.79 -16.56
CA VAL A 156 8.60 -12.88 -16.79
C VAL A 156 9.07 -12.23 -15.48
N MET A 157 8.14 -11.80 -14.62
CA MET A 157 8.52 -11.19 -13.34
C MET A 157 9.20 -12.19 -12.42
N ASN A 158 8.75 -13.44 -12.38
CA ASN A 158 9.33 -14.48 -11.54
C ASN A 158 10.69 -14.99 -12.05
N GLU A 159 11.09 -14.67 -13.29
CA GLU A 159 12.48 -14.89 -13.78
C GLU A 159 13.49 -13.98 -13.06
N LEU A 160 13.04 -12.91 -12.39
CA LEU A 160 13.91 -12.05 -11.58
C LEU A 160 14.37 -12.71 -10.28
N ASP A 161 13.68 -13.77 -9.83
CA ASP A 161 13.95 -14.51 -8.58
C ASP A 161 14.09 -13.56 -7.37
N LEU A 162 13.12 -12.63 -7.24
CA LEU A 162 13.13 -11.60 -6.21
C LEU A 162 12.81 -12.22 -4.84
N ALA A 163 13.85 -12.43 -4.03
CA ALA A 163 13.76 -13.00 -2.70
C ALA A 163 14.64 -12.19 -1.75
N GLU A 164 14.04 -11.23 -1.03
CA GLU A 164 14.79 -10.26 -0.23
C GLU A 164 14.13 -9.96 1.10
N ASP A 165 14.95 -9.84 2.15
CA ASP A 165 14.55 -9.35 3.45
C ASP A 165 14.64 -7.82 3.51
N PHE A 166 13.67 -7.19 4.16
CA PHE A 166 13.68 -5.74 4.34
C PHE A 166 13.10 -5.32 5.70
N PRO A 167 13.58 -4.19 6.26
CA PRO A 167 13.03 -3.66 7.49
C PRO A 167 11.65 -3.03 7.26
N VAL A 168 10.70 -3.33 8.12
CA VAL A 168 9.45 -2.61 8.28
C VAL A 168 9.66 -1.63 9.44
N ASP A 169 10.18 -0.48 9.14
CA ASP A 169 10.67 0.55 10.07
C ASP A 169 9.95 1.89 9.95
N ASN A 170 8.92 1.95 9.12
CA ASN A 170 8.21 3.20 8.87
C ASN A 170 6.70 2.99 8.70
N ILE A 171 5.94 4.06 8.98
CA ILE A 171 4.55 4.25 8.58
C ILE A 171 4.46 5.57 7.84
N THR A 172 3.98 5.54 6.62
CA THR A 172 3.83 6.72 5.78
C THR A 172 2.37 7.02 5.53
N ILE A 173 1.98 8.27 5.76
CA ILE A 173 0.67 8.81 5.39
C ILE A 173 0.80 9.35 3.97
N PHE A 174 0.01 8.78 3.06
CA PHE A 174 -0.05 9.22 1.68
C PHE A 174 -1.24 10.15 1.48
N GLU A 175 -1.01 11.23 0.76
CA GLU A 175 -2.02 12.24 0.42
C GLU A 175 -2.27 12.28 -1.08
N ARG A 176 -3.53 12.51 -1.43
CA ARG A 176 -3.89 12.66 -2.83
C ARG A 176 -3.72 14.12 -3.29
N LYS A 177 -2.85 14.34 -4.27
CA LYS A 177 -2.66 15.62 -4.93
C LYS A 177 -3.08 15.53 -6.40
N GLY A 178 -4.25 16.08 -6.68
CA GLY A 178 -4.87 15.91 -8.00
C GLY A 178 -5.17 14.44 -8.31
N ASN A 179 -4.52 13.90 -9.33
CA ASN A 179 -4.71 12.50 -9.75
C ASN A 179 -3.61 11.55 -9.25
N ARG A 180 -2.69 12.03 -8.40
CA ARG A 180 -1.55 11.25 -7.91
C ARG A 180 -1.61 11.09 -6.41
N TRP A 181 -0.99 10.03 -5.92
CA TRP A 181 -0.71 9.81 -4.52
C TRP A 181 0.74 10.19 -4.25
N GLU A 182 0.97 11.02 -3.26
CA GLU A 182 2.30 11.42 -2.81
C GLU A 182 2.54 10.95 -1.38
N ALA A 183 3.78 10.57 -1.08
CA ALA A 183 4.20 10.35 0.29
C ALA A 183 4.21 11.70 1.02
N GLY A 184 3.39 11.83 2.03
CA GLY A 184 3.34 12.99 2.90
C GLY A 184 4.31 12.83 4.08
N VAL A 185 3.79 12.53 5.27
CA VAL A 185 4.60 12.34 6.47
C VAL A 185 4.97 10.88 6.65
N THR A 186 6.26 10.61 6.86
CA THR A 186 6.80 9.28 7.24
C THR A 186 7.22 9.32 8.71
N LEU A 187 6.72 8.36 9.48
CA LEU A 187 7.03 8.17 10.89
C LEU A 187 7.88 6.91 11.05
N GLU A 188 9.01 7.02 11.76
CA GLU A 188 9.89 5.89 12.01
C GLU A 188 9.35 4.96 13.10
N ILE A 189 9.40 3.67 12.86
CA ILE A 189 9.07 2.63 13.84
C ILE A 189 10.38 1.99 14.31
N PRO A 190 10.67 1.94 15.62
CA PRO A 190 11.84 1.23 16.10
C PRO A 190 11.79 -0.26 15.73
N VAL A 191 12.84 -0.75 15.08
CA VAL A 191 13.07 -2.18 14.85
C VAL A 191 13.97 -2.68 15.96
N TYR A 192 13.43 -3.52 16.85
CA TYR A 192 14.23 -4.16 17.87
C TYR A 192 14.78 -5.46 17.29
N CYS A 193 16.10 -5.50 17.07
CA CYS A 193 16.79 -6.76 16.81
C CYS A 193 16.69 -7.62 18.08
N LEU A 194 15.99 -8.74 18.01
CA LEU A 194 15.94 -9.79 19.03
C LEU A 194 17.19 -10.66 18.95
#